data_e3f2fec8abe4409e6781820f36e3b26d
#
_entry.id   e3f2fec8abe4409e6781820f36e3b26d
#
_cell.length_a   1.000
_cell.length_b   1.000
_cell.length_c   1.000
_cell.angle_alpha   90.00
_cell.angle_beta   90.00
_cell.angle_gamma   90.00
#
_symmetry.space_group_name_H-M   'P 1'
#
loop_
_entity.id
_entity.type
_entity.pdbx_description
1 polymer ?
#
loop_
_entity_poly.entity_id
_entity_poly.type
_entity_poly.pdbx_seq_one_letter_code
_entity_poly.pdbx_strand_id
1 'polypeptide(L)'
;MRINNNISAMNAYRNLTTVNESVDKSMEKLSSGLRINRAGDDAAGLAISEKMRGQIKGLHMATKNSQDGISMIQTAEGALQETHGIIQRMRELAVQSANDTNTGEDREKLQLEIDQLVAEIDRVGNTTEFNTRVLMNGEYKDKGTTYHIGANKDQNVNLTFADMRSEALGLKGIQILDNPQANEA
;
A
#
# COMPACT_ATOMS: atom_id res chain seq x y z
N MET A 1 38.73 -66.86 32.04
CA MET A 1 38.61 -65.39 31.83
C MET A 1 39.13 -65.04 30.47
N ARG A 2 38.29 -64.53 29.57
CA ARG A 2 38.77 -63.99 28.31
C ARG A 2 39.05 -62.50 28.51
N ILE A 3 40.37 -62.19 28.63
CA ILE A 3 40.86 -60.88 29.00
C ILE A 3 40.82 -59.89 27.80
N ASN A 4 40.76 -60.39 26.54
CA ASN A 4 40.90 -59.56 25.34
C ASN A 4 39.60 -59.08 24.73
N ASN A 5 38.42 -59.63 25.10
CA ASN A 5 37.15 -59.18 24.56
C ASN A 5 36.04 -59.24 25.63
N ASN A 6 35.76 -58.11 26.29
CA ASN A 6 34.66 -58.04 27.25
C ASN A 6 33.38 -57.64 26.46
N ILE A 7 32.62 -58.65 26.01
CA ILE A 7 31.37 -58.48 25.22
C ILE A 7 30.33 -57.67 26.00
N SER A 8 30.26 -57.82 27.33
CA SER A 8 29.34 -57.04 28.18
C SER A 8 29.67 -55.53 28.18
N ALA A 9 30.97 -55.21 28.29
CA ALA A 9 31.41 -53.82 28.23
C ALA A 9 31.18 -53.20 26.85
N MET A 10 31.41 -53.96 25.77
CA MET A 10 31.12 -53.50 24.40
C MET A 10 29.62 -53.25 24.15
N ASN A 11 28.76 -54.11 24.70
CA ASN A 11 27.31 -53.93 24.62
C ASN A 11 26.85 -52.71 25.43
N ALA A 12 27.39 -52.54 26.64
CA ALA A 12 27.11 -51.36 27.46
C ALA A 12 27.57 -50.07 26.79
N TYR A 13 28.76 -50.07 26.18
CA TYR A 13 29.25 -48.92 25.42
C TYR A 13 28.39 -48.60 24.20
N ARG A 14 27.96 -49.61 23.42
CA ARG A 14 27.08 -49.44 22.28
C ARG A 14 25.73 -48.86 22.70
N ASN A 15 25.13 -49.37 23.77
CA ASN A 15 23.88 -48.86 24.30
C ASN A 15 24.02 -47.41 24.79
N LEU A 16 25.13 -47.07 25.45
CA LEU A 16 25.42 -45.71 25.90
C LEU A 16 25.52 -44.73 24.70
N THR A 17 26.23 -45.13 23.65
CA THR A 17 26.33 -44.33 22.42
C THR A 17 24.96 -44.08 21.77
N THR A 18 24.14 -45.13 21.66
CA THR A 18 22.77 -45.00 21.08
C THR A 18 21.87 -44.10 21.93
N VAL A 19 21.95 -44.19 23.25
CA VAL A 19 21.21 -43.32 24.17
C VAL A 19 21.67 -41.87 24.04
N ASN A 20 22.99 -41.63 24.02
CA ASN A 20 23.54 -40.29 23.85
C ASN A 20 23.09 -39.67 22.52
N GLU A 21 23.16 -40.39 21.41
CA GLU A 21 22.63 -39.91 20.10
C GLU A 21 21.14 -39.55 20.15
N SER A 22 20.35 -40.33 20.90
CA SER A 22 18.92 -40.06 21.08
C SER A 22 18.66 -38.80 21.92
N VAL A 23 19.48 -38.62 22.98
CA VAL A 23 19.46 -37.42 23.82
C VAL A 23 19.86 -36.19 23.00
N ASP A 24 20.93 -36.27 22.22
CA ASP A 24 21.41 -35.17 21.38
C ASP A 24 20.34 -34.74 20.38
N LYS A 25 19.68 -35.69 19.69
CA LYS A 25 18.55 -35.41 18.80
C LYS A 25 17.35 -34.78 19.51
N SER A 26 17.08 -35.24 20.74
CA SER A 26 16.00 -34.67 21.55
C SER A 26 16.31 -33.23 21.98
N MET A 27 17.53 -32.99 22.37
CA MET A 27 18.05 -31.65 22.73
C MET A 27 18.05 -30.70 21.52
N GLU A 28 18.45 -31.17 20.34
CA GLU A 28 18.39 -30.41 19.09
C GLU A 28 16.95 -29.97 18.78
N LYS A 29 15.98 -30.89 18.89
CA LYS A 29 14.54 -30.59 18.67
C LYS A 29 13.98 -29.64 19.72
N LEU A 30 14.38 -29.81 20.98
CA LEU A 30 13.95 -28.92 22.05
C LEU A 30 14.50 -27.50 21.88
N SER A 31 15.78 -27.39 21.54
CA SER A 31 16.44 -26.09 21.32
C SER A 31 15.91 -25.34 20.13
N SER A 32 15.63 -26.04 19.02
CA SER A 32 15.06 -25.43 17.79
C SER A 32 13.59 -25.19 17.89
N GLY A 33 12.84 -25.91 18.75
CA GLY A 33 11.40 -25.94 18.81
C GLY A 33 10.74 -26.58 17.57
N LEU A 34 11.54 -27.25 16.72
CA LEU A 34 11.06 -27.88 15.48
C LEU A 34 11.18 -29.40 15.57
N ARG A 35 10.17 -30.10 15.05
CA ARG A 35 10.16 -31.57 14.98
C ARG A 35 11.17 -32.13 13.97
N ILE A 36 11.38 -31.38 12.86
CA ILE A 36 12.23 -31.75 11.74
C ILE A 36 13.29 -30.64 11.60
N ASN A 37 14.55 -30.98 11.85
CA ASN A 37 15.68 -30.06 11.76
C ASN A 37 16.58 -30.36 10.57
N ARG A 38 16.69 -31.65 10.20
CA ARG A 38 17.59 -32.08 9.14
C ARG A 38 16.82 -32.85 8.06
N ALA A 39 17.34 -32.83 6.83
CA ALA A 39 16.78 -33.62 5.73
C ALA A 39 16.82 -35.13 6.02
N GLY A 40 17.75 -35.58 6.88
CA GLY A 40 17.86 -36.96 7.33
C GLY A 40 16.71 -37.43 8.25
N ASP A 41 15.98 -36.50 8.89
CA ASP A 41 14.81 -36.82 9.72
C ASP A 41 13.57 -37.08 8.85
N ASP A 42 13.32 -36.17 7.91
CA ASP A 42 12.23 -36.23 6.93
C ASP A 42 12.48 -35.20 5.81
N ALA A 43 12.97 -35.64 4.68
CA ALA A 43 13.31 -34.77 3.57
C ALA A 43 12.06 -34.12 2.93
N ALA A 44 10.96 -34.88 2.84
CA ALA A 44 9.69 -34.38 2.26
C ALA A 44 9.03 -33.35 3.20
N GLY A 45 8.97 -33.66 4.49
CA GLY A 45 8.43 -32.76 5.50
C GLY A 45 9.24 -31.47 5.64
N LEU A 46 10.57 -31.56 5.54
CA LEU A 46 11.44 -30.37 5.57
C LEU A 46 11.18 -29.47 4.36
N ALA A 47 11.11 -30.05 3.15
CA ALA A 47 10.84 -29.31 1.92
C ALA A 47 9.48 -28.57 1.98
N ILE A 48 8.45 -29.25 2.48
CA ILE A 48 7.12 -28.64 2.66
C ILE A 48 7.17 -27.51 3.70
N SER A 49 7.84 -27.76 4.85
CA SER A 49 7.98 -26.78 5.93
C SER A 49 8.69 -25.51 5.45
N GLU A 50 9.80 -25.65 4.71
CA GLU A 50 10.54 -24.49 4.18
C GLU A 50 9.75 -23.75 3.10
N LYS A 51 8.98 -24.46 2.25
CA LYS A 51 8.06 -23.83 1.29
C LYS A 51 6.96 -23.03 2.00
N MET A 52 6.34 -23.62 3.03
CA MET A 52 5.32 -22.93 3.82
C MET A 52 5.91 -21.72 4.57
N ARG A 53 7.12 -21.85 5.13
CA ARG A 53 7.81 -20.74 5.78
C ARG A 53 8.14 -19.60 4.79
N GLY A 54 8.54 -19.96 3.59
CA GLY A 54 8.70 -19.00 2.47
C GLY A 54 7.39 -18.28 2.15
N GLN A 55 6.27 -19.02 2.05
CA GLN A 55 4.96 -18.44 1.82
C GLN A 55 4.51 -17.51 2.96
N ILE A 56 4.70 -17.91 4.22
CA ILE A 56 4.38 -17.08 5.39
C ILE A 56 5.14 -15.75 5.35
N LYS A 57 6.46 -15.80 5.08
CA LYS A 57 7.27 -14.58 4.93
C LYS A 57 6.79 -13.72 3.77
N GLY A 58 6.45 -14.34 2.64
CA GLY A 58 5.89 -13.64 1.48
C GLY A 58 4.56 -12.96 1.80
N LEU A 59 3.64 -13.66 2.48
CA LEU A 59 2.35 -13.10 2.90
C LEU A 59 2.52 -11.97 3.93
N HIS A 60 3.50 -12.08 4.82
CA HIS A 60 3.80 -10.99 5.77
C HIS A 60 4.25 -9.72 5.05
N MET A 61 5.10 -9.85 4.02
CA MET A 61 5.48 -8.72 3.17
C MET A 61 4.31 -8.21 2.34
N ALA A 62 3.47 -9.10 1.83
CA ALA A 62 2.26 -8.73 1.11
C ALA A 62 1.29 -7.91 1.98
N THR A 63 1.12 -8.28 3.25
CA THR A 63 0.32 -7.49 4.21
C THR A 63 0.90 -6.09 4.41
N LYS A 64 2.22 -5.97 4.54
CA LYS A 64 2.87 -4.67 4.65
C LYS A 64 2.67 -3.83 3.38
N ASN A 65 2.88 -4.42 2.20
CA ASN A 65 2.65 -3.74 0.92
C ASN A 65 1.18 -3.27 0.77
N SER A 66 0.24 -4.07 1.26
CA SER A 66 -1.18 -3.70 1.26
C SER A 66 -1.46 -2.50 2.17
N GLN A 67 -0.83 -2.44 3.35
CA GLN A 67 -0.92 -1.30 4.26
C GLN A 67 -0.32 -0.03 3.65
N ASP A 68 0.82 -0.16 2.95
CA ASP A 68 1.42 0.96 2.22
C ASP A 68 0.48 1.46 1.10
N GLY A 69 -0.16 0.54 0.37
CA GLY A 69 -1.18 0.88 -0.63
C GLY A 69 -2.40 1.59 -0.03
N ILE A 70 -2.89 1.11 1.11
CA ILE A 70 -4.01 1.76 1.84
C ILE A 70 -3.61 3.18 2.26
N SER A 71 -2.42 3.38 2.79
CA SER A 71 -1.93 4.70 3.21
C SER A 71 -1.84 5.67 2.03
N MET A 72 -1.42 5.19 0.86
CA MET A 72 -1.40 5.99 -0.36
C MET A 72 -2.82 6.38 -0.82
N ILE A 73 -3.78 5.44 -0.76
CA ILE A 73 -5.19 5.73 -1.08
C ILE A 73 -5.76 6.76 -0.11
N GLN A 74 -5.50 6.63 1.19
CA GLN A 74 -5.96 7.58 2.21
C GLN A 74 -5.40 8.99 1.99
N THR A 75 -4.14 9.11 1.56
CA THR A 75 -3.54 10.40 1.20
C THR A 75 -4.27 11.01 0.00
N ALA A 76 -4.54 10.22 -1.03
CA ALA A 76 -5.30 10.68 -2.20
C ALA A 76 -6.74 11.04 -1.85
N GLU A 77 -7.41 10.26 -1.00
CA GLU A 77 -8.77 10.52 -0.53
C GLU A 77 -8.86 11.85 0.23
N GLY A 78 -7.88 12.13 1.11
CA GLY A 78 -7.82 13.41 1.81
C GLY A 78 -7.74 14.60 0.84
N ALA A 79 -6.88 14.53 -0.16
CA ALA A 79 -6.77 15.58 -1.18
C ALA A 79 -8.03 15.71 -2.05
N LEU A 80 -8.70 14.60 -2.36
CA LEU A 80 -9.99 14.63 -3.07
C LEU A 80 -11.09 15.29 -2.25
N GLN A 81 -11.11 15.09 -0.93
CA GLN A 81 -12.07 15.77 -0.04
C GLN A 81 -11.84 17.29 -0.03
N GLU A 82 -10.58 17.75 0.00
CA GLU A 82 -10.26 19.17 -0.12
C GLU A 82 -10.70 19.72 -1.48
N THR A 83 -10.36 19.05 -2.57
CA THR A 83 -10.80 19.44 -3.92
C THR A 83 -12.32 19.52 -4.03
N HIS A 84 -13.03 18.57 -3.45
CA HIS A 84 -14.49 18.58 -3.43
C HIS A 84 -15.06 19.78 -2.66
N GLY A 85 -14.46 20.12 -1.51
CA GLY A 85 -14.83 21.32 -0.74
C GLY A 85 -14.62 22.61 -1.53
N ILE A 86 -13.52 22.71 -2.26
CA ILE A 86 -13.21 23.86 -3.12
C ILE A 86 -14.25 23.98 -4.25
N ILE A 87 -14.56 22.88 -4.94
CA ILE A 87 -15.57 22.88 -6.02
C ILE A 87 -16.96 23.26 -5.49
N GLN A 88 -17.34 22.81 -4.29
CA GLN A 88 -18.60 23.24 -3.67
C GLN A 88 -18.60 24.76 -3.42
N ARG A 89 -17.49 25.31 -2.94
CA ARG A 89 -17.35 26.76 -2.74
C ARG A 89 -17.43 27.52 -4.06
N MET A 90 -16.79 27.03 -5.11
CA MET A 90 -16.90 27.62 -6.45
C MET A 90 -18.36 27.64 -6.95
N ARG A 91 -19.10 26.54 -6.71
CA ARG A 91 -20.52 26.47 -7.05
C ARG A 91 -21.37 27.49 -6.28
N GLU A 92 -21.09 27.67 -5.00
CA GLU A 92 -21.76 28.71 -4.19
C GLU A 92 -21.53 30.11 -4.79
N LEU A 93 -20.28 30.42 -5.15
CA LEU A 93 -19.93 31.70 -5.77
C LEU A 93 -20.58 31.90 -7.14
N ALA A 94 -20.66 30.85 -7.96
CA ALA A 94 -21.34 30.89 -9.24
C ALA A 94 -22.85 31.17 -9.07
N VAL A 95 -23.52 30.47 -8.14
CA VAL A 95 -24.92 30.71 -7.80
C VAL A 95 -25.14 32.13 -7.25
N GLN A 96 -24.23 32.62 -6.41
CA GLN A 96 -24.28 33.98 -5.91
C GLN A 96 -24.14 35.01 -7.05
N SER A 97 -23.18 34.80 -7.96
CA SER A 97 -22.95 35.71 -9.10
C SER A 97 -24.15 35.73 -10.08
N ALA A 98 -24.88 34.60 -10.23
CA ALA A 98 -26.05 34.48 -11.07
C ALA A 98 -27.23 35.36 -10.59
N ASN A 99 -27.19 35.91 -9.37
CA ASN A 99 -28.23 36.78 -8.86
C ASN A 99 -28.06 38.22 -9.42
N ASP A 100 -29.12 38.79 -10.00
CA ASP A 100 -29.14 40.12 -10.59
C ASP A 100 -29.00 41.26 -9.55
N THR A 101 -29.02 40.98 -8.28
CA THR A 101 -28.73 41.99 -7.25
C THR A 101 -27.25 42.36 -7.18
N ASN A 102 -26.35 41.55 -7.77
CA ASN A 102 -24.90 41.83 -7.79
C ASN A 102 -24.57 42.81 -8.93
N THR A 103 -23.72 43.77 -8.62
CA THR A 103 -23.17 44.71 -9.61
C THR A 103 -22.03 44.06 -10.38
N GLY A 104 -21.61 44.66 -11.51
CA GLY A 104 -20.42 44.18 -12.24
C GLY A 104 -19.15 44.15 -11.37
N GLU A 105 -18.94 45.14 -10.52
CA GLU A 105 -17.80 45.19 -9.60
C GLU A 105 -17.86 44.06 -8.56
N ASP A 106 -19.05 43.67 -8.11
CA ASP A 106 -19.20 42.56 -7.16
C ASP A 106 -18.90 41.23 -7.85
N ARG A 107 -19.34 41.04 -9.07
CA ARG A 107 -19.04 39.86 -9.90
C ARG A 107 -17.53 39.74 -10.20
N GLU A 108 -16.84 40.86 -10.48
CA GLU A 108 -15.38 40.84 -10.65
C GLU A 108 -14.65 40.35 -9.36
N LYS A 109 -15.12 40.73 -8.17
CA LYS A 109 -14.55 40.26 -6.92
C LYS A 109 -14.83 38.77 -6.71
N LEU A 110 -16.01 38.30 -7.03
CA LEU A 110 -16.35 36.86 -7.00
C LEU A 110 -15.51 36.07 -7.99
N GLN A 111 -15.25 36.61 -9.18
CA GLN A 111 -14.38 36.00 -10.19
C GLN A 111 -12.94 35.86 -9.65
N LEU A 112 -12.37 36.86 -8.98
CA LEU A 112 -11.05 36.76 -8.38
C LEU A 112 -10.98 35.66 -7.33
N GLU A 113 -12.05 35.45 -6.54
CA GLU A 113 -12.12 34.33 -5.59
C GLU A 113 -12.13 32.98 -6.33
N ILE A 114 -12.90 32.83 -7.41
CA ILE A 114 -12.91 31.62 -8.24
C ILE A 114 -11.52 31.36 -8.83
N ASP A 115 -10.85 32.36 -9.36
CA ASP A 115 -9.51 32.22 -9.94
C ASP A 115 -8.49 31.72 -8.88
N GLN A 116 -8.61 32.19 -7.63
CA GLN A 116 -7.79 31.69 -6.53
C GLN A 116 -8.13 30.24 -6.16
N LEU A 117 -9.42 29.88 -6.16
CA LEU A 117 -9.86 28.51 -5.89
C LEU A 117 -9.39 27.53 -6.97
N VAL A 118 -9.42 27.96 -8.25
CA VAL A 118 -8.86 27.16 -9.37
C VAL A 118 -7.34 26.95 -9.18
N ALA A 119 -6.61 28.00 -8.82
CA ALA A 119 -5.17 27.88 -8.53
C ALA A 119 -4.90 26.96 -7.34
N GLU A 120 -5.76 26.95 -6.33
CA GLU A 120 -5.66 26.05 -5.18
C GLU A 120 -5.90 24.59 -5.57
N ILE A 121 -6.87 24.30 -6.45
CA ILE A 121 -7.07 22.95 -7.01
C ILE A 121 -5.79 22.49 -7.73
N ASP A 122 -5.19 23.35 -8.56
CA ASP A 122 -3.93 23.02 -9.24
C ASP A 122 -2.79 22.81 -8.25
N ARG A 123 -2.75 23.58 -7.16
CA ARG A 123 -1.77 23.37 -6.09
C ARG A 123 -1.97 22.01 -5.43
N VAL A 124 -3.19 21.66 -5.03
CA VAL A 124 -3.51 20.36 -4.42
C VAL A 124 -3.11 19.22 -5.36
N GLY A 125 -3.48 19.32 -6.66
CA GLY A 125 -3.14 18.31 -7.66
C GLY A 125 -1.64 18.10 -7.88
N ASN A 126 -0.84 19.18 -7.75
CA ASN A 126 0.61 19.13 -7.97
C ASN A 126 1.42 18.84 -6.70
N THR A 127 0.88 19.14 -5.51
CA THR A 127 1.62 18.99 -4.24
C THR A 127 1.23 17.75 -3.45
N THR A 128 0.10 17.10 -3.77
CA THR A 128 -0.29 15.85 -3.09
C THR A 128 0.64 14.73 -3.51
N GLU A 129 1.55 14.38 -2.61
CA GLU A 129 2.54 13.35 -2.85
C GLU A 129 2.53 12.27 -1.77
N PHE A 130 2.91 11.07 -2.14
CA PHE A 130 3.20 9.96 -1.24
C PHE A 130 4.57 9.38 -1.59
N ASN A 131 5.48 9.42 -0.62
CA ASN A 131 6.88 8.99 -0.81
C ASN A 131 7.53 9.65 -2.04
N THR A 132 7.45 10.98 -2.15
CA THR A 132 7.98 11.81 -3.25
C THR A 132 7.34 11.58 -4.62
N ARG A 133 6.23 10.86 -4.69
CA ARG A 133 5.47 10.63 -5.93
C ARG A 133 4.19 11.44 -5.88
N VAL A 134 4.03 12.35 -6.82
CA VAL A 134 2.80 13.14 -6.97
C VAL A 134 1.71 12.25 -7.50
N LEU A 135 0.55 12.20 -6.81
CA LEU A 135 -0.50 11.21 -7.10
C LEU A 135 -1.50 11.69 -8.16
N MET A 136 -1.81 13.01 -8.19
CA MET A 136 -2.96 13.57 -8.89
C MET A 136 -2.60 14.42 -10.11
N ASN A 137 -1.35 14.34 -10.58
CA ASN A 137 -0.87 15.09 -11.74
C ASN A 137 -1.12 14.38 -13.10
N GLY A 138 -1.84 13.26 -13.11
CA GLY A 138 -2.15 12.48 -14.31
C GLY A 138 -1.07 11.46 -14.73
N GLU A 139 0.09 11.41 -14.06
CA GLU A 139 1.17 10.47 -14.38
C GLU A 139 0.74 9.01 -14.20
N TYR A 140 -0.12 8.74 -13.23
CA TYR A 140 -0.59 7.40 -12.88
C TYR A 140 -1.96 7.05 -13.48
N LYS A 141 -2.49 7.84 -14.42
CA LYS A 141 -3.76 7.60 -15.08
C LYS A 141 -3.75 6.31 -15.90
N ASP A 142 -2.75 6.14 -16.75
CA ASP A 142 -2.67 5.01 -17.68
C ASP A 142 -1.77 3.89 -17.16
N LYS A 143 -0.69 4.25 -16.48
CA LYS A 143 0.33 3.29 -16.03
C LYS A 143 0.01 2.67 -14.67
N GLY A 144 -0.68 3.41 -13.81
CA GLY A 144 -1.00 2.99 -12.45
C GLY A 144 0.22 2.69 -11.58
N THR A 145 -0.06 2.29 -10.34
CA THR A 145 0.94 1.78 -9.40
C THR A 145 0.58 0.34 -9.02
N THR A 146 1.53 -0.57 -9.15
CA THR A 146 1.33 -2.00 -8.91
C THR A 146 1.80 -2.37 -7.52
N TYR A 147 0.92 -2.97 -6.70
CA TYR A 147 1.21 -3.47 -5.36
C TYR A 147 1.13 -4.99 -5.35
N HIS A 148 2.20 -5.64 -4.89
CA HIS A 148 2.22 -7.07 -4.64
C HIS A 148 1.53 -7.39 -3.31
N ILE A 149 0.35 -8.02 -3.39
CA ILE A 149 -0.50 -8.36 -2.23
C ILE A 149 -0.51 -9.85 -1.92
N GLY A 150 0.34 -10.64 -2.54
CA GLY A 150 0.44 -12.07 -2.33
C GLY A 150 1.87 -12.59 -2.27
N ALA A 151 2.03 -13.87 -1.93
CA ALA A 151 3.32 -14.54 -1.83
C ALA A 151 3.84 -15.08 -3.16
N ASN A 152 2.97 -15.18 -4.19
CA ASN A 152 3.29 -15.78 -5.47
C ASN A 152 3.30 -14.74 -6.60
N LYS A 153 3.91 -15.12 -7.74
CA LYS A 153 3.92 -14.30 -8.94
C LYS A 153 2.50 -13.95 -9.39
N ASP A 154 2.33 -12.73 -9.92
CA ASP A 154 1.08 -12.19 -10.48
C ASP A 154 -0.06 -11.93 -9.47
N GLN A 155 0.23 -12.04 -8.17
CA GLN A 155 -0.70 -11.65 -7.11
C GLN A 155 -0.52 -10.15 -6.79
N ASN A 156 -0.99 -9.29 -7.70
CA ASN A 156 -0.86 -7.86 -7.57
C ASN A 156 -2.20 -7.13 -7.78
N VAL A 157 -2.28 -5.92 -7.28
CA VAL A 157 -3.35 -4.95 -7.54
C VAL A 157 -2.73 -3.73 -8.18
N ASN A 158 -3.34 -3.23 -9.23
CA ASN A 158 -2.95 -1.99 -9.88
C ASN A 158 -3.91 -0.88 -9.47
N LEU A 159 -3.36 0.22 -8.94
CA LEU A 159 -4.09 1.42 -8.57
C LEU A 159 -3.79 2.52 -9.57
N THR A 160 -4.84 3.12 -10.13
CA THR A 160 -4.74 4.26 -11.04
C THR A 160 -5.29 5.50 -10.37
N PHE A 161 -4.66 6.65 -10.58
CA PHE A 161 -5.10 7.94 -10.11
C PHE A 161 -5.35 8.84 -11.30
N ALA A 162 -6.55 9.41 -11.37
CA ALA A 162 -6.89 10.35 -12.42
C ALA A 162 -6.19 11.70 -12.20
N ASP A 163 -6.05 12.47 -13.26
CA ASP A 163 -5.61 13.86 -13.16
C ASP A 163 -6.73 14.71 -12.54
N MET A 164 -6.44 15.38 -11.45
CA MET A 164 -7.37 16.21 -10.70
C MET A 164 -7.04 17.71 -10.76
N ARG A 165 -6.20 18.11 -11.72
CA ARG A 165 -5.92 19.53 -11.96
C ARG A 165 -7.09 20.22 -12.66
N SER A 166 -7.14 21.52 -12.56
CA SER A 166 -8.21 22.36 -13.12
C SER A 166 -8.44 22.13 -14.60
N GLU A 167 -7.39 21.87 -15.38
CA GLU A 167 -7.49 21.58 -16.82
C GLU A 167 -8.19 20.25 -17.10
N ALA A 168 -7.87 19.20 -16.35
CA ALA A 168 -8.48 17.88 -16.51
C ALA A 168 -9.92 17.84 -16.02
N LEU A 169 -10.27 18.67 -15.04
CA LEU A 169 -11.62 18.82 -14.51
C LEU A 169 -12.49 19.77 -15.35
N GLY A 170 -11.92 20.44 -16.37
CA GLY A 170 -12.65 21.38 -17.20
C GLY A 170 -12.94 22.73 -16.51
N LEU A 171 -12.26 23.04 -15.42
CA LEU A 171 -12.46 24.27 -14.63
C LEU A 171 -11.65 25.45 -15.15
N LYS A 172 -10.76 25.23 -16.11
CA LYS A 172 -9.90 26.27 -16.65
C LYS A 172 -10.70 27.24 -17.53
N GLY A 173 -10.70 28.52 -17.15
CA GLY A 173 -11.39 29.57 -17.91
C GLY A 173 -12.87 29.73 -17.60
N ILE A 174 -13.33 29.19 -16.47
CA ILE A 174 -14.69 29.48 -15.99
C ILE A 174 -14.83 30.98 -15.70
N GLN A 175 -15.86 31.59 -16.24
CA GLN A 175 -16.19 33.01 -16.04
C GLN A 175 -17.60 33.12 -15.47
N ILE A 176 -17.75 34.01 -14.47
CA ILE A 176 -19.04 34.28 -13.82
C ILE A 176 -19.40 35.80 -13.88
N LEU A 177 -18.80 36.53 -14.83
CA LEU A 177 -18.93 37.98 -14.93
C LEU A 177 -20.34 38.42 -15.34
N ASP A 178 -21.05 37.60 -16.12
CA ASP A 178 -22.43 37.84 -16.56
C ASP A 178 -23.38 36.74 -16.05
N ASN A 179 -24.67 37.08 -15.91
CA ASN A 179 -25.72 36.12 -15.48
C ASN A 179 -25.75 34.85 -16.33
N PRO A 180 -25.68 34.89 -17.68
CA PRO A 180 -25.62 33.69 -18.52
C PRO A 180 -24.36 32.82 -18.22
N GLN A 181 -23.21 33.46 -18.07
CA GLN A 181 -21.95 32.77 -17.80
C GLN A 181 -21.95 32.09 -16.42
N ALA A 182 -22.51 32.74 -15.41
CA ALA A 182 -22.63 32.19 -14.08
C ALA A 182 -23.57 30.98 -14.00
N ASN A 183 -24.55 30.87 -14.89
CA ASN A 183 -25.46 29.72 -14.98
C ASN A 183 -24.84 28.51 -15.70
N GLU A 184 -23.80 28.69 -16.50
CA GLU A 184 -23.08 27.64 -17.22
C GLU A 184 -21.88 27.12 -16.44
N ALA A 185 -21.38 27.84 -15.44
CA ALA A 185 -20.26 27.48 -14.60
C ALA A 185 -20.63 26.53 -13.43
#